data_737ca18a9bd2d9b8a1ef8ed889ed0ce6
#
_entry.id   737ca18a9bd2d9b8a1ef8ed889ed0ce6
#
_cell.length_a   1.000
_cell.length_b   1.000
_cell.length_c   1.000
_cell.angle_alpha   90.00
_cell.angle_beta   90.00
_cell.angle_gamma   90.00
#
_symmetry.space_group_name_H-M   'P 1'
#
loop_
_entity.id
_entity.type
_entity.pdbx_description
1 polymer ?
#
loop_
_entity_poly.entity_id
_entity_poly.type
_entity_poly.pdbx_seq_one_letter_code
_entity_poly.pdbx_strand_id
1 'polypeptide(L)'
;MAAKHENPYAALKTLFHEPNRLAMMSALSQAIDGLTFNDLKRECGLTDGNLSRHLKTLEEAEAIRIEKTFVDAKPRTTVFLSDAGRKSFIEYLQALEEVLQKAARSVAAVEKKSASRRLPWGKLVKAGEG
;
A
#
# COMPACT_ATOMS: atom_id res chain seq x y z
N MET A 1 -25.22 -8.06 2.30
CA MET A 1 -24.85 -8.23 2.78
C MET A 1 -24.31 -7.66 3.80
N ALA A 2 -24.52 -7.77 4.42
CA ALA A 2 -24.30 -7.10 5.64
C ALA A 2 -22.92 -7.15 6.12
N ALA A 3 -22.28 -8.13 5.77
CA ALA A 3 -20.98 -8.38 6.35
C ALA A 3 -19.99 -7.29 6.06
N LYS A 4 -20.27 -6.54 5.07
CA LYS A 4 -19.25 -5.69 4.59
C LYS A 4 -18.84 -4.61 5.51
N HIS A 5 -19.63 -4.23 6.44
CA HIS A 5 -19.24 -3.10 7.25
C HIS A 5 -18.67 -3.49 8.58
N GLU A 6 -18.62 -4.75 8.87
CA GLU A 6 -18.23 -5.12 10.21
C GLU A 6 -16.75 -5.30 10.40
N ASN A 7 -16.05 -5.63 9.36
CA ASN A 7 -14.63 -5.95 9.48
C ASN A 7 -13.84 -5.13 8.48
N PRO A 8 -13.22 -4.05 8.93
CA PRO A 8 -12.45 -3.22 8.00
C PRO A 8 -11.30 -3.99 7.35
N TYR A 9 -10.82 -5.04 7.99
CA TYR A 9 -9.73 -5.81 7.39
C TYR A 9 -10.16 -6.55 6.14
N ALA A 10 -11.45 -6.83 6.01
CA ALA A 10 -11.94 -7.53 4.83
C ALA A 10 -11.72 -6.73 3.55
N ALA A 11 -11.59 -5.42 3.67
CA ALA A 11 -11.36 -4.58 2.50
C ALA A 11 -9.88 -4.43 2.18
N LEU A 12 -9.00 -4.97 3.00
CA LEU A 12 -7.56 -4.93 2.73
C LEU A 12 -7.20 -6.07 1.80
N LYS A 13 -7.47 -5.85 0.53
CA LYS A 13 -7.28 -6.90 -0.47
C LYS A 13 -5.83 -7.32 -0.57
N THR A 14 -5.62 -8.61 -0.62
CA THR A 14 -4.27 -9.17 -0.76
C THR A 14 -3.55 -8.60 -1.98
N LEU A 15 -4.31 -8.31 -3.02
CA LEU A 15 -3.71 -7.77 -4.23
C LEU A 15 -2.85 -6.55 -3.96
N PHE A 16 -3.35 -5.62 -3.16
CA PHE A 16 -2.64 -4.38 -2.86
C PHE A 16 -1.89 -4.43 -1.54
N HIS A 17 -2.23 -5.40 -0.70
CA HIS A 17 -1.62 -5.47 0.62
C HIS A 17 -0.37 -6.32 0.57
N GLU A 18 0.54 -5.90 -0.27
CA GLU A 18 1.81 -6.55 -0.47
C GLU A 18 2.79 -5.42 -0.80
N PRO A 19 3.94 -5.34 -0.11
CA PRO A 19 4.78 -4.13 -0.18
C PRO A 19 5.14 -3.69 -1.58
N ASN A 20 5.50 -4.62 -2.44
CA ASN A 20 5.96 -4.24 -3.78
C ASN A 20 4.79 -3.76 -4.64
N ARG A 21 3.67 -4.45 -4.58
CA ARG A 21 2.51 -4.03 -5.36
C ARG A 21 1.93 -2.73 -4.81
N LEU A 22 1.98 -2.55 -3.49
CA LEU A 22 1.55 -1.28 -2.91
C LEU A 22 2.42 -0.13 -3.42
N ALA A 23 3.74 -0.34 -3.46
CA ALA A 23 4.64 0.67 -3.99
C ALA A 23 4.36 0.96 -5.46
N MET A 24 4.09 -0.10 -6.24
CA MET A 24 3.81 0.07 -7.66
C MET A 24 2.53 0.86 -7.89
N MET A 25 1.47 0.50 -7.16
CA MET A 25 0.20 1.22 -7.29
C MET A 25 0.34 2.67 -6.86
N SER A 26 1.10 2.93 -5.81
CA SER A 26 1.34 4.29 -5.35
C SER A 26 2.09 5.11 -6.39
N ALA A 27 3.11 4.53 -6.98
CA ALA A 27 3.87 5.22 -8.03
C ALA A 27 2.98 5.52 -9.23
N LEU A 28 2.20 4.54 -9.66
CA LEU A 28 1.34 4.70 -10.82
C LEU A 28 0.22 5.70 -10.57
N SER A 29 -0.23 5.84 -9.33
CA SER A 29 -1.31 6.77 -9.04
C SER A 29 -0.89 8.22 -9.22
N GLN A 30 0.40 8.48 -9.24
CA GLN A 30 0.91 9.83 -9.46
C GLN A 30 1.31 10.09 -10.89
N ALA A 31 1.21 9.09 -11.76
CA ALA A 31 1.69 9.20 -13.12
C ALA A 31 0.53 9.08 -14.09
N ILE A 32 -0.09 10.21 -14.40
CA ILE A 32 -1.27 10.21 -15.27
C ILE A 32 -0.95 9.68 -16.67
N ASP A 33 0.27 9.89 -17.10
CA ASP A 33 0.70 9.40 -18.42
C ASP A 33 1.39 8.06 -18.34
N GLY A 34 1.27 7.39 -17.20
CA GLY A 34 1.88 6.09 -16.99
C GLY A 34 3.35 6.18 -16.68
N LEU A 35 3.92 5.02 -16.40
CA LEU A 35 5.35 4.90 -16.16
C LEU A 35 5.89 3.80 -17.06
N THR A 36 7.08 4.03 -17.60
CA THR A 36 7.71 2.95 -18.38
C THR A 36 8.13 1.84 -17.43
N PHE A 37 8.35 0.66 -18.00
CA PHE A 37 8.83 -0.47 -17.22
C PHE A 37 10.09 -0.10 -16.42
N ASN A 38 11.04 0.56 -17.07
CA ASN A 38 12.28 0.90 -16.41
C ASN A 38 12.09 1.96 -15.32
N ASP A 39 11.23 2.94 -15.55
CA ASP A 39 10.96 3.95 -14.53
C ASP A 39 10.31 3.31 -13.31
N LEU A 40 9.34 2.44 -13.55
CA LEU A 40 8.64 1.78 -12.46
C LEU A 40 9.59 0.87 -11.68
N LYS A 41 10.45 0.17 -12.39
CA LYS A 41 11.45 -0.68 -11.75
C LYS A 41 12.35 0.13 -10.84
N ARG A 42 12.80 1.26 -11.33
CA ARG A 42 13.71 2.12 -10.57
C ARG A 42 13.01 2.72 -9.36
N GLU A 43 11.80 3.21 -9.56
CA GLU A 43 11.07 3.84 -8.46
C GLU A 43 10.76 2.86 -7.34
N CYS A 44 10.47 1.63 -7.69
CA CYS A 44 10.08 0.64 -6.68
C CYS A 44 11.25 -0.23 -6.21
N GLY A 45 12.42 -0.04 -6.80
CA GLY A 45 13.60 -0.79 -6.38
C GLY A 45 13.49 -2.28 -6.64
N LEU A 46 12.94 -2.66 -7.79
CA LEU A 46 12.70 -4.07 -8.09
C LEU A 46 13.62 -4.56 -9.17
N THR A 47 13.82 -5.88 -9.20
CA THR A 47 14.50 -6.51 -10.32
C THR A 47 13.51 -6.69 -11.47
N ASP A 48 14.04 -6.94 -12.67
CA ASP A 48 13.19 -7.19 -13.83
C ASP A 48 12.22 -8.32 -13.58
N GLY A 49 12.71 -9.42 -13.01
CA GLY A 49 11.87 -10.58 -12.78
C GLY A 49 10.78 -10.34 -11.77
N ASN A 50 11.11 -9.66 -10.69
CA ASN A 50 10.12 -9.36 -9.66
C ASN A 50 9.08 -8.39 -10.19
N LEU A 51 9.51 -7.37 -10.91
CA LEU A 51 8.57 -6.41 -11.49
C LEU A 51 7.64 -7.12 -12.47
N SER A 52 8.19 -7.96 -13.36
CA SER A 52 7.38 -8.67 -14.33
C SER A 52 6.33 -9.55 -13.64
N ARG A 53 6.71 -10.21 -12.56
CA ARG A 53 5.80 -11.09 -11.83
C ARG A 53 4.66 -10.29 -11.22
N HIS A 54 4.99 -9.16 -10.59
CA HIS A 54 3.97 -8.33 -9.97
C HIS A 54 3.07 -7.65 -11.02
N LEU A 55 3.65 -7.25 -12.14
CA LEU A 55 2.86 -6.67 -13.22
C LEU A 55 1.84 -7.68 -13.74
N LYS A 56 2.25 -8.92 -13.87
CA LYS A 56 1.35 -9.95 -14.34
C LYS A 56 0.19 -10.12 -13.36
N THR A 57 0.47 -10.15 -12.07
CA THR A 57 -0.56 -10.28 -11.06
C THR A 57 -1.56 -9.12 -11.14
N LEU A 58 -1.04 -7.90 -11.26
CA LEU A 58 -1.90 -6.72 -11.31
C LEU A 58 -2.69 -6.66 -12.62
N GLU A 59 -2.08 -7.08 -13.72
CA GLU A 59 -2.76 -7.07 -14.99
C GLU A 59 -3.88 -8.10 -15.04
N GLU A 60 -3.63 -9.28 -14.49
CA GLU A 60 -4.65 -10.33 -14.43
C GLU A 60 -5.84 -9.92 -13.58
N ALA A 61 -5.60 -9.08 -12.59
CA ALA A 61 -6.65 -8.53 -11.75
C ALA A 61 -7.28 -7.27 -12.36
N GLU A 62 -6.83 -6.89 -13.56
CA GLU A 62 -7.35 -5.73 -14.27
C GLU A 62 -7.13 -4.42 -13.51
N ALA A 63 -6.12 -4.39 -12.65
CA ALA A 63 -5.80 -3.18 -11.90
C ALA A 63 -4.94 -2.22 -12.70
N ILE A 64 -4.24 -2.72 -13.69
CA ILE A 64 -3.35 -1.92 -14.53
C ILE A 64 -3.59 -2.25 -15.99
N ARG A 65 -3.12 -1.36 -16.85
CA ARG A 65 -3.13 -1.55 -18.27
C ARG A 65 -1.70 -1.41 -18.76
N ILE A 66 -1.27 -2.29 -19.65
CA ILE A 66 0.07 -2.28 -20.18
C ILE A 66 -0.02 -2.01 -21.69
N GLU A 67 0.73 -1.01 -22.14
CA GLU A 67 0.79 -0.67 -23.55
C GLU A 67 2.20 -0.84 -24.06
N LYS A 68 2.32 -1.48 -25.21
CA LYS A 68 3.60 -1.68 -25.84
C LYS A 68 3.61 -0.90 -27.13
N THR A 69 4.58 0.00 -27.25
CA THR A 69 4.72 0.85 -28.43
C THR A 69 6.16 0.81 -28.88
N PHE A 70 6.43 1.52 -29.96
CA PHE A 70 7.79 1.66 -30.45
C PHE A 70 8.15 3.15 -30.44
N VAL A 71 9.32 3.45 -29.91
CA VAL A 71 9.86 4.80 -29.92
C VAL A 71 11.25 4.72 -30.54
N ASP A 72 11.44 5.40 -31.63
CA ASP A 72 12.71 5.35 -32.37
C ASP A 72 13.09 3.91 -32.71
N ALA A 73 12.11 3.15 -33.18
CA ALA A 73 12.27 1.75 -33.58
C ALA A 73 12.61 0.81 -32.45
N LYS A 74 12.46 1.27 -31.21
CA LYS A 74 12.71 0.41 -30.05
C LYS A 74 11.41 0.17 -29.30
N PRO A 75 11.21 -1.05 -28.80
CA PRO A 75 10.00 -1.32 -28.04
C PRO A 75 10.01 -0.57 -26.72
N ARG A 76 8.84 -0.11 -26.33
CA ARG A 76 8.66 0.57 -25.05
C ARG A 76 7.40 0.04 -24.39
N THR A 77 7.53 -0.38 -23.16
CA THR A 77 6.41 -0.84 -22.37
C THR A 77 6.04 0.24 -21.35
N THR A 78 4.80 0.66 -21.38
CA THR A 78 4.30 1.67 -20.44
C THR A 78 3.14 1.09 -19.66
N VAL A 79 3.13 1.37 -18.37
CA VAL A 79 2.15 0.83 -17.44
C VAL A 79 1.28 1.97 -16.93
N PHE A 80 -0.04 1.74 -16.93
CA PHE A 80 -1.02 2.73 -16.46
C PHE A 80 -1.94 2.09 -15.45
N LEU A 81 -2.43 2.88 -14.52
CA LEU A 81 -3.57 2.43 -13.72
C LEU A 81 -4.78 2.33 -14.62
N SER A 82 -5.54 1.25 -14.47
CA SER A 82 -6.84 1.18 -15.12
C SER A 82 -7.84 1.97 -14.26
N ASP A 83 -9.00 2.28 -14.84
CA ASP A 83 -10.05 2.93 -14.07
C ASP A 83 -10.49 2.04 -12.91
N ALA A 84 -10.65 0.75 -13.17
CA ALA A 84 -11.02 -0.19 -12.13
C ALA A 84 -9.95 -0.29 -11.06
N GLY A 85 -8.68 -0.27 -11.46
CA GLY A 85 -7.58 -0.33 -10.53
C GLY A 85 -7.52 0.90 -9.64
N ARG A 86 -7.75 2.06 -10.22
CA ARG A 86 -7.77 3.31 -9.46
C ARG A 86 -8.87 3.28 -8.40
N LYS A 87 -10.05 2.87 -8.80
CA LYS A 87 -11.17 2.81 -7.88
C LYS A 87 -10.91 1.81 -6.76
N SER A 88 -10.44 0.63 -7.10
CA SER A 88 -10.15 -0.40 -6.10
C SER A 88 -9.04 0.03 -5.16
N PHE A 89 -8.05 0.72 -5.69
CA PHE A 89 -6.93 1.15 -4.86
C PHE A 89 -7.36 2.23 -3.89
N ILE A 90 -8.23 3.13 -4.32
CA ILE A 90 -8.77 4.14 -3.42
C ILE A 90 -9.54 3.48 -2.28
N GLU A 91 -10.36 2.49 -2.60
CA GLU A 91 -11.11 1.77 -1.57
C GLU A 91 -10.17 1.07 -0.59
N TYR A 92 -9.11 0.48 -1.11
CA TYR A 92 -8.11 -0.15 -0.26
C TYR A 92 -7.44 0.88 0.66
N LEU A 93 -7.07 2.03 0.11
CA LEU A 93 -6.41 3.06 0.92
C LEU A 93 -7.32 3.60 2.00
N GLN A 94 -8.61 3.75 1.70
CA GLN A 94 -9.56 4.21 2.70
C GLN A 94 -9.70 3.19 3.82
N ALA A 95 -9.76 1.92 3.49
CA ALA A 95 -9.83 0.88 4.51
C ALA A 95 -8.55 0.84 5.33
N LEU A 96 -7.41 1.00 4.70
CA LEU A 96 -6.14 1.00 5.40
C LEU A 96 -6.05 2.20 6.33
N GLU A 97 -6.50 3.35 5.88
CA GLU A 97 -6.48 4.54 6.72
C GLU A 97 -7.30 4.32 7.98
N GLU A 98 -8.45 3.71 7.83
CA GLU A 98 -9.31 3.43 8.98
C GLU A 98 -8.62 2.50 9.98
N VAL A 99 -7.96 1.47 9.47
CA VAL A 99 -7.21 0.54 10.32
C VAL A 99 -6.08 1.27 11.02
N LEU A 100 -5.35 2.09 10.29
CA LEU A 100 -4.22 2.82 10.85
C LEU A 100 -4.66 3.79 11.94
N GLN A 101 -5.76 4.50 11.72
CA GLN A 101 -6.25 5.43 12.72
C GLN A 101 -6.70 4.71 13.99
N LYS A 102 -7.37 3.60 13.82
CA LYS A 102 -7.82 2.83 14.97
C LYS A 102 -6.63 2.27 15.75
N ALA A 103 -5.65 1.74 15.04
CA ALA A 103 -4.46 1.20 15.68
C ALA A 103 -3.68 2.29 16.39
N ALA A 104 -3.57 3.45 15.76
CA ALA A 104 -2.84 4.56 16.37
C ALA A 104 -3.52 5.02 17.65
N ARG A 105 -4.84 5.07 17.67
CA ARG A 105 -5.56 5.45 18.87
C ARG A 105 -5.37 4.41 19.98
N SER A 106 -5.35 3.13 19.62
CA SER A 106 -5.16 2.06 20.59
C SER A 106 -3.76 2.12 21.19
N VAL A 107 -2.76 2.32 20.35
CA VAL A 107 -1.39 2.43 20.83
C VAL A 107 -1.23 3.65 21.72
N ALA A 108 -1.81 4.77 21.33
CA ALA A 108 -1.73 5.98 22.12
C ALA A 108 -2.41 5.80 23.49
N ALA A 109 -3.53 5.09 23.52
CA ALA A 109 -4.23 4.84 24.76
C ALA A 109 -3.40 3.96 25.69
N VAL A 110 -2.76 2.96 25.14
CA VAL A 110 -1.89 2.08 25.94
C VAL A 110 -0.68 2.86 26.45
N GLU A 111 -0.11 3.68 25.59
CA GLU A 111 1.03 4.51 25.98
C GLU A 111 0.66 5.46 27.11
N LYS A 112 -0.51 6.06 27.01
CA LYS A 112 -0.98 6.97 28.05
C LYS A 112 -1.16 6.26 29.37
N LYS A 113 -1.75 5.08 29.35
CA LYS A 113 -1.91 4.30 30.58
C LYS A 113 -0.56 3.92 31.16
N SER A 114 0.37 3.53 30.32
CA SER A 114 1.69 3.18 30.76
C SER A 114 2.38 4.37 31.42
N ALA A 115 2.24 5.54 30.82
CA ALA A 115 2.84 6.75 31.36
C ALA A 115 2.25 7.09 32.73
N SER A 116 0.97 6.89 32.91
CA SER A 116 0.34 7.23 34.16
C SER A 116 0.74 6.29 35.30
N ARG A 117 1.38 5.19 35.01
CA ARG A 117 1.86 4.26 36.03
C ARG A 117 3.29 4.56 36.44
N ARG A 118 3.94 5.53 35.79
CA ARG A 118 5.28 5.88 36.14
C ARG A 118 5.27 6.84 37.32
N LEU A 119 6.36 6.84 38.03
CA LEU A 119 6.47 7.73 39.17
C LEU A 119 6.59 9.16 38.71
N PRO A 120 6.16 10.11 39.53
CA PRO A 120 6.11 11.50 39.12
C PRO A 120 7.46 12.09 38.71
N TRP A 121 8.56 11.56 39.23
CA TRP A 121 9.87 12.10 38.88
C TRP A 121 10.38 11.56 37.58
N GLY A 122 9.52 10.89 36.81
CA GLY A 122 9.86 10.51 35.45
C GLY A 122 10.64 9.23 35.27
N LYS A 123 10.99 8.58 36.31
CA LYS A 123 11.69 7.33 36.20
C LYS A 123 10.73 6.17 36.12
N LEU A 124 11.11 5.19 35.36
CA LEU A 124 10.32 4.00 35.35
C LEU A 124 10.46 3.28 36.66
N VAL A 125 9.37 2.93 37.13
CA VAL A 125 9.40 2.05 38.26
C VAL A 125 9.64 0.71 37.69
N LYS A 126 10.64 0.17 38.04
CA LYS A 126 10.92 -0.88 37.53
C LYS A 126 10.15 -1.78 37.79
N ALA A 127 9.59 -2.26 37.37
CA ALA A 127 8.76 -2.78 37.50
C ALA A 127 8.25 -3.07 37.73
N GLY A 128 8.31 -2.70 37.77
CA GLY A 128 7.93 -2.62 37.82
C GLY A 128 8.13 -1.95 38.16
N GLU A 129 8.86 -1.54 38.15
CA GLU A 129 9.02 -0.79 38.36
C GLU A 129 8.59 -0.25 38.38
N GLY A 130 8.30 -0.52 38.71
CA GLY A 130 7.86 -0.12 38.83
C GLY A 130 7.61 0.20 38.73
#